data_2909ea328e182caae9d21e1486c7d0c0
#
_entry.id   2909ea328e182caae9d21e1486c7d0c0
#
_cell.length_a   1.000
_cell.length_b   1.000
_cell.length_c   1.000
_cell.angle_alpha   90.00
_cell.angle_beta   90.00
_cell.angle_gamma   90.00
#
_symmetry.space_group_name_H-M   'P 1'
#
loop_
_entity.id
_entity.type
_entity.pdbx_description
1 polymer ?
#
loop_
_entity_poly.entity_id
_entity_poly.type
_entity_poly.pdbx_seq_one_letter_code
_entity_poly.pdbx_strand_id
1 'polypeptide(L)'
;MTKRINEKYIKQLFETDTDYSEWFGYYNYDVISKDGKKMLCNRATFDARAITPEDTIDLGWYDITTGDWHFIDSTDSFNWQQGAMLQWMPNDGNKVIYNISRDNHFKSIICDIRDGSKRIIDFPTYCVTPDGKYSISLNYERCYWCRAYHYQSVKNPKYNVQVAEDDGIFKVNLETN
;
A
#
# COMPACT_ATOMS: atom_id res chain seq x y z
N MET A 1 -0.45 -6.85 28.30
CA MET A 1 0.14 -8.20 28.48
C MET A 1 1.28 -8.36 27.50
N THR A 2 2.52 -8.13 27.91
CA THR A 2 3.70 -8.24 27.03
C THR A 2 3.92 -9.73 26.72
N LYS A 3 3.71 -10.13 25.48
CA LYS A 3 4.05 -11.47 25.02
C LYS A 3 5.59 -11.62 25.13
N ARG A 4 6.08 -12.54 25.95
CA ARG A 4 7.50 -12.92 25.98
C ARG A 4 7.83 -13.58 24.64
N ILE A 5 8.58 -12.88 23.80
CA ILE A 5 9.18 -13.44 22.60
C ILE A 5 10.31 -14.37 23.06
N ASN A 6 10.38 -15.57 22.47
CA ASN A 6 11.49 -16.46 22.74
C ASN A 6 12.71 -16.01 21.94
N GLU A 7 13.54 -15.15 22.52
CA GLU A 7 14.73 -14.55 21.92
C GLU A 7 15.77 -15.54 21.38
N LYS A 8 15.65 -16.81 21.73
CA LYS A 8 16.52 -17.86 21.17
C LYS A 8 16.30 -18.05 19.67
N TYR A 9 15.10 -17.77 19.18
CA TYR A 9 14.71 -18.03 17.79
C TYR A 9 14.29 -16.77 17.02
N ILE A 10 13.89 -15.72 17.71
CA ILE A 10 13.37 -14.48 17.12
C ILE A 10 14.00 -13.29 17.86
N LYS A 11 14.65 -12.42 17.10
CA LYS A 11 15.14 -11.14 17.63
C LYS A 11 14.12 -10.05 17.28
N GLN A 12 13.60 -9.39 18.31
CA GLN A 12 12.82 -8.16 18.12
C GLN A 12 13.77 -7.05 17.67
N LEU A 13 13.48 -6.40 16.54
CA LEU A 13 14.29 -5.31 16.01
C LEU A 13 13.89 -3.98 16.67
N PHE A 14 12.61 -3.66 16.68
CA PHE A 14 12.03 -2.54 17.42
C PHE A 14 10.53 -2.76 17.62
N GLU A 15 9.91 -1.91 18.42
CA GLU A 15 8.47 -1.90 18.68
C GLU A 15 7.99 -0.47 18.59
N THR A 16 6.85 -0.23 17.94
CA THR A 16 6.22 1.09 17.90
C THR A 16 5.41 1.29 19.19
N ASP A 17 5.57 2.46 19.82
CA ASP A 17 4.76 2.91 20.96
C ASP A 17 3.95 4.12 20.49
N THR A 18 2.71 3.87 20.04
CA THR A 18 1.87 4.87 19.39
C THR A 18 0.40 4.59 19.62
N ASP A 19 -0.40 5.65 19.64
CA ASP A 19 -1.87 5.59 19.71
C ASP A 19 -2.53 5.31 18.34
N TYR A 20 -1.73 5.10 17.30
CA TYR A 20 -2.24 4.79 15.97
C TYR A 20 -2.45 3.29 15.76
N SER A 21 -3.41 2.94 14.90
CA SER A 21 -3.49 1.60 14.32
C SER A 21 -2.49 1.47 13.19
N GLU A 22 -1.48 0.63 13.36
CA GLU A 22 -0.37 0.48 12.44
C GLU A 22 -0.27 -0.93 11.89
N TRP A 23 -0.04 -1.04 10.59
CA TRP A 23 0.20 -2.32 9.92
C TRP A 23 1.01 -2.13 8.64
N PHE A 24 1.68 -3.16 8.21
CA PHE A 24 2.25 -3.25 6.88
C PHE A 24 1.36 -4.12 5.98
N GLY A 25 1.57 -4.08 4.69
CA GLY A 25 0.73 -4.78 3.72
C GLY A 25 0.72 -6.30 3.86
N TYR A 26 0.41 -6.99 2.78
CA TYR A 26 0.25 -8.44 2.79
C TYR A 26 1.60 -9.16 2.88
N TYR A 27 1.60 -10.41 3.33
CA TYR A 27 2.81 -11.20 3.63
C TYR A 27 3.75 -11.46 2.43
N ASN A 28 3.30 -11.20 1.22
CA ASN A 28 4.09 -11.37 0.00
C ASN A 28 4.90 -10.12 -0.40
N TYR A 29 4.84 -9.03 0.38
CA TYR A 29 5.62 -7.82 0.12
C TYR A 29 6.83 -7.72 1.03
N ASP A 30 7.96 -7.32 0.44
CA ASP A 30 9.12 -6.90 1.20
C ASP A 30 8.84 -5.52 1.81
N VAL A 31 8.47 -5.49 3.09
CA VAL A 31 8.21 -4.24 3.81
C VAL A 31 9.48 -3.56 4.26
N ILE A 32 10.55 -4.32 4.41
CA ILE A 32 11.88 -3.80 4.79
C ILE A 32 12.66 -3.46 3.52
N SER A 33 13.28 -2.27 3.52
CA SER A 33 14.18 -1.83 2.45
C SER A 33 15.37 -2.78 2.29
N LYS A 34 15.97 -2.83 1.09
CA LYS A 34 17.10 -3.73 0.79
C LYS A 34 18.32 -3.51 1.71
N ASP A 35 18.50 -2.30 2.22
CA ASP A 35 19.58 -1.97 3.16
C ASP A 35 19.26 -2.36 4.63
N GLY A 36 18.04 -2.87 4.88
CA GLY A 36 17.58 -3.30 6.19
C GLY A 36 17.28 -2.17 7.18
N LYS A 37 17.23 -0.92 6.73
CA LYS A 37 17.14 0.25 7.61
C LYS A 37 15.76 0.87 7.71
N LYS A 38 14.88 0.63 6.73
CA LYS A 38 13.57 1.25 6.66
C LYS A 38 12.49 0.19 6.59
N MET A 39 11.40 0.40 7.30
CA MET A 39 10.21 -0.48 7.29
C MET A 39 9.00 0.33 6.90
N LEU A 40 8.35 -0.05 5.80
CA LEU A 40 7.09 0.57 5.35
C LEU A 40 5.96 0.28 6.34
N CYS A 41 5.08 1.25 6.50
CA CYS A 41 3.95 1.13 7.39
C CYS A 41 2.76 1.95 6.88
N ASN A 42 1.56 1.41 7.06
CA ASN A 42 0.28 2.12 6.95
C ASN A 42 -0.14 2.51 8.38
N ARG A 43 -0.71 3.70 8.54
CA ARG A 43 -1.10 4.23 9.84
C ARG A 43 -2.49 4.84 9.76
N ALA A 44 -3.39 4.44 10.65
CA ALA A 44 -4.73 5.02 10.81
C ALA A 44 -4.90 5.66 12.20
N THR A 45 -5.69 6.73 12.26
CA THR A 45 -6.07 7.40 13.51
C THR A 45 -7.28 6.76 14.19
N PHE A 46 -7.74 5.62 13.68
CA PHE A 46 -8.91 4.90 14.16
C PHE A 46 -8.63 3.40 14.22
N ASP A 47 -9.37 2.71 15.09
CA ASP A 47 -9.24 1.27 15.26
C ASP A 47 -9.86 0.48 14.11
N ALA A 48 -9.51 -0.80 14.02
CA ALA A 48 -10.02 -1.73 13.03
C ALA A 48 -11.55 -1.88 13.08
N ARG A 49 -12.24 -1.06 12.33
CA ARG A 49 -13.68 -1.06 12.07
C ARG A 49 -13.95 -1.14 10.57
N ALA A 50 -15.21 -1.19 10.19
CA ALA A 50 -15.58 -1.04 8.78
C ALA A 50 -15.07 0.30 8.23
N ILE A 51 -14.44 0.25 7.07
CA ILE A 51 -13.92 1.43 6.36
C ILE A 51 -15.10 2.13 5.68
N THR A 52 -15.09 3.45 5.68
CA THR A 52 -16.03 4.30 4.95
C THR A 52 -15.33 5.00 3.78
N PRO A 53 -16.08 5.54 2.80
CA PRO A 53 -15.48 6.27 1.67
C PRO A 53 -14.67 7.52 2.06
N GLU A 54 -14.92 8.08 3.24
CA GLU A 54 -14.29 9.29 3.76
C GLU A 54 -13.01 9.00 4.57
N ASP A 55 -12.77 7.73 4.88
CA ASP A 55 -11.59 7.35 5.68
C ASP A 55 -10.30 7.47 4.87
N THR A 56 -9.28 7.97 5.53
CA THR A 56 -7.94 8.07 4.99
C THR A 56 -6.93 7.47 5.97
N ILE A 57 -5.82 7.03 5.43
CA ILE A 57 -4.67 6.55 6.19
C ILE A 57 -3.41 7.27 5.77
N ASP A 58 -2.45 7.35 6.67
CA ASP A 58 -1.11 7.82 6.36
C ASP A 58 -0.22 6.67 5.92
N LEU A 59 0.62 6.94 4.95
CA LEU A 59 1.67 6.07 4.44
C LEU A 59 3.02 6.62 4.84
N GLY A 60 3.90 5.76 5.29
CA GLY A 60 5.23 6.18 5.69
C GLY A 60 6.18 5.02 5.91
N TRP A 61 7.28 5.31 6.54
CA TRP A 61 8.27 4.32 6.92
C TRP A 61 8.92 4.68 8.25
N TYR A 62 9.35 3.66 8.95
CA TYR A 62 10.17 3.79 10.15
C TYR A 62 11.64 3.59 9.84
N ASP A 63 12.50 4.44 10.38
CA ASP A 63 13.93 4.12 10.53
C ASP A 63 14.04 3.05 11.63
N ILE A 64 14.46 1.84 11.25
CA ILE A 64 14.56 0.69 12.18
C ILE A 64 15.61 0.93 13.25
N THR A 65 16.59 1.80 13.00
CA THR A 65 17.69 2.09 13.93
C THR A 65 17.27 3.07 15.02
N THR A 66 16.52 4.12 14.64
CA THR A 66 16.13 5.21 15.55
C THR A 66 14.70 5.08 16.04
N GLY A 67 13.83 4.36 15.31
CA GLY A 67 12.40 4.31 15.57
C GLY A 67 11.63 5.53 15.04
N ASP A 68 12.28 6.42 14.29
CA ASP A 68 11.64 7.62 13.77
C ASP A 68 10.67 7.31 12.64
N TRP A 69 9.49 7.92 12.70
CA TRP A 69 8.47 7.89 11.65
C TRP A 69 8.74 8.94 10.58
N HIS A 70 8.68 8.53 9.34
CA HIS A 70 8.81 9.41 8.17
C HIS A 70 7.56 9.31 7.30
N PHE A 71 6.79 10.38 7.23
CA PHE A 71 5.58 10.49 6.43
C PHE A 71 5.90 10.55 4.93
N ILE A 72 5.12 9.86 4.11
CA ILE A 72 5.19 9.87 2.64
C ILE A 72 3.98 10.58 2.04
N ASP A 73 2.78 10.12 2.38
CA ASP A 73 1.51 10.61 1.82
C ASP A 73 0.32 10.13 2.65
N SER A 74 -0.87 10.64 2.33
CA SER A 74 -2.13 10.09 2.82
C SER A 74 -2.98 9.61 1.66
N THR A 75 -3.78 8.55 1.89
CA THR A 75 -4.65 7.98 0.85
C THR A 75 -5.96 7.45 1.43
N ASP A 76 -7.01 7.50 0.63
CA ASP A 76 -8.32 6.88 0.85
C ASP A 76 -8.43 5.48 0.20
N SER A 77 -7.41 5.07 -0.54
CA SER A 77 -7.37 3.83 -1.32
C SER A 77 -6.66 2.74 -0.56
N PHE A 78 -7.33 2.16 0.44
CA PHE A 78 -6.75 1.16 1.33
C PHE A 78 -7.78 0.11 1.79
N ASN A 79 -7.28 -0.96 2.37
CA ASN A 79 -8.03 -1.90 3.18
C ASN A 79 -7.17 -2.41 4.36
N TRP A 80 -7.82 -2.99 5.37
CA TRP A 80 -7.12 -3.44 6.58
C TRP A 80 -6.13 -4.60 6.35
N GLN A 81 -6.31 -5.37 5.30
CA GLN A 81 -5.45 -6.52 5.04
C GLN A 81 -4.18 -6.16 4.26
N GLN A 82 -4.33 -5.34 3.21
CA GLN A 82 -3.28 -5.08 2.23
C GLN A 82 -2.76 -3.64 2.29
N GLY A 83 -3.39 -2.77 3.09
CA GLY A 83 -3.12 -1.34 3.08
C GLY A 83 -3.45 -0.73 1.71
N ALA A 84 -2.67 0.25 1.32
CA ALA A 84 -2.72 0.92 0.02
C ALA A 84 -1.82 0.28 -1.05
N MET A 85 -1.48 -0.99 -0.91
CA MET A 85 -0.47 -1.69 -1.74
C MET A 85 0.91 -1.02 -1.70
N LEU A 86 1.23 -0.36 -0.58
CA LEU A 86 2.52 0.31 -0.37
C LEU A 86 3.67 -0.70 -0.42
N GLN A 87 4.58 -0.50 -1.36
CA GLN A 87 5.71 -1.40 -1.59
C GLN A 87 6.94 -0.66 -2.11
N TRP A 88 8.14 -1.18 -1.83
CA TRP A 88 9.38 -0.68 -2.41
C TRP A 88 9.44 -0.95 -3.91
N MET A 89 9.98 0.02 -4.67
CA MET A 89 10.34 -0.24 -6.06
C MET A 89 11.56 -1.19 -6.12
N PRO A 90 11.49 -2.30 -6.86
CA PRO A 90 12.53 -3.35 -6.80
C PRO A 90 13.94 -2.89 -7.14
N ASN A 91 14.08 -1.89 -8.01
CA ASN A 91 15.38 -1.41 -8.51
C ASN A 91 15.87 -0.12 -7.84
N ASP A 92 15.05 0.49 -6.95
CA ASP A 92 15.41 1.73 -6.28
C ASP A 92 14.86 1.73 -4.84
N GLY A 93 15.72 1.39 -3.89
CA GLY A 93 15.36 1.33 -2.46
C GLY A 93 14.98 2.67 -1.82
N ASN A 94 14.91 3.75 -2.60
CA ASN A 94 14.41 5.05 -2.17
C ASN A 94 13.09 5.43 -2.84
N LYS A 95 12.54 4.55 -3.67
CA LYS A 95 11.24 4.76 -4.27
C LYS A 95 10.22 3.75 -3.79
N VAL A 96 9.01 4.22 -3.61
CA VAL A 96 7.85 3.43 -3.26
C VAL A 96 6.75 3.62 -4.30
N ILE A 97 5.86 2.63 -4.39
CA ILE A 97 4.61 2.76 -5.15
C ILE A 97 3.45 2.40 -4.22
N TYR A 98 2.34 3.11 -4.36
CA TYR A 98 1.11 2.92 -3.58
C TYR A 98 -0.11 3.40 -4.35
N ASN A 99 -1.31 2.98 -3.93
CA ASN A 99 -2.56 3.34 -4.57
C ASN A 99 -3.21 4.58 -3.94
N ILE A 100 -3.89 5.34 -4.81
CA ILE A 100 -4.69 6.52 -4.48
C ILE A 100 -6.00 6.48 -5.26
N SER A 101 -6.99 7.30 -4.86
CA SER A 101 -8.10 7.68 -5.72
C SER A 101 -7.88 9.07 -6.32
N ARG A 102 -8.20 9.22 -7.59
CA ARG A 102 -8.16 10.52 -8.28
C ARG A 102 -9.06 10.49 -9.49
N ASP A 103 -9.79 11.58 -9.71
CA ASP A 103 -10.71 11.73 -10.84
C ASP A 103 -11.75 10.59 -10.91
N ASN A 104 -12.23 10.11 -9.75
CA ASN A 104 -13.16 8.99 -9.59
C ASN A 104 -12.62 7.65 -10.15
N HIS A 105 -11.30 7.45 -10.13
CA HIS A 105 -10.61 6.20 -10.49
C HIS A 105 -9.52 5.89 -9.49
N PHE A 106 -9.22 4.61 -9.33
CA PHE A 106 -8.02 4.20 -8.62
C PHE A 106 -6.81 4.31 -9.55
N LYS A 107 -5.78 4.94 -9.03
CA LYS A 107 -4.49 5.16 -9.68
C LYS A 107 -3.38 4.75 -8.72
N SER A 108 -2.14 4.84 -9.15
CA SER A 108 -1.01 4.70 -8.24
C SER A 108 -0.03 5.86 -8.36
N ILE A 109 0.78 6.03 -7.33
CA ILE A 109 1.87 7.00 -7.28
C ILE A 109 3.18 6.26 -7.09
N ILE A 110 4.19 6.63 -7.89
CA ILE A 110 5.58 6.35 -7.59
C ILE A 110 6.16 7.59 -6.92
N CYS A 111 6.64 7.43 -5.68
CA CYS A 111 7.21 8.50 -4.87
C CYS A 111 8.69 8.22 -4.57
N ASP A 112 9.55 9.20 -4.78
CA ASP A 112 10.93 9.18 -4.28
C ASP A 112 10.96 9.74 -2.86
N ILE A 113 11.31 8.93 -1.88
CA ILE A 113 11.27 9.33 -0.46
C ILE A 113 12.40 10.29 -0.05
N ARG A 114 13.37 10.55 -0.93
CA ARG A 114 14.49 11.48 -0.67
C ARG A 114 14.08 12.94 -0.82
N ASP A 115 13.27 13.22 -1.81
CA ASP A 115 12.87 14.60 -2.18
C ASP A 115 11.35 14.78 -2.25
N GLY A 116 10.57 13.71 -2.04
CA GLY A 116 9.11 13.75 -2.09
C GLY A 116 8.54 13.88 -3.50
N SER A 117 9.36 13.75 -4.55
CA SER A 117 8.87 13.84 -5.93
C SER A 117 7.92 12.67 -6.24
N LYS A 118 6.80 12.98 -6.92
CA LYS A 118 5.71 12.04 -7.18
C LYS A 118 5.39 11.98 -8.66
N ARG A 119 5.18 10.77 -9.18
CA ARG A 119 4.66 10.53 -10.52
C ARG A 119 3.42 9.64 -10.46
N ILE A 120 2.35 10.09 -11.11
CA ILE A 120 1.09 9.36 -11.18
C ILE A 120 1.19 8.33 -12.29
N ILE A 121 0.66 7.15 -12.00
CA ILE A 121 0.37 6.06 -12.94
C ILE A 121 -1.14 5.97 -13.05
N ASP A 122 -1.69 6.02 -14.25
CA ASP A 122 -3.15 6.07 -14.50
C ASP A 122 -3.86 4.73 -14.26
N PHE A 123 -3.23 3.84 -13.52
CA PHE A 123 -3.78 2.56 -13.11
C PHE A 123 -3.34 2.19 -11.68
N PRO A 124 -4.17 1.52 -10.86
CA PRO A 124 -3.76 1.03 -9.55
C PRO A 124 -2.73 -0.10 -9.69
N THR A 125 -1.90 -0.29 -8.69
CA THR A 125 -0.93 -1.39 -8.64
C THR A 125 -1.40 -2.50 -7.69
N TYR A 126 -1.10 -3.75 -8.05
CA TYR A 126 -1.14 -4.87 -7.10
C TYR A 126 0.28 -5.30 -6.75
N CYS A 127 1.12 -5.60 -7.73
CA CYS A 127 2.53 -5.88 -7.50
C CYS A 127 3.39 -5.37 -8.65
N VAL A 128 4.65 -5.06 -8.36
CA VAL A 128 5.64 -4.62 -9.34
C VAL A 128 6.49 -5.81 -9.78
N THR A 129 6.78 -5.91 -11.08
CA THR A 129 7.68 -6.94 -11.60
C THR A 129 9.11 -6.75 -11.05
N PRO A 130 9.90 -7.82 -10.88
CA PRO A 130 11.25 -7.73 -10.30
C PRO A 130 12.20 -6.78 -11.01
N ASP A 131 11.97 -6.51 -12.30
CA ASP A 131 12.73 -5.54 -13.10
C ASP A 131 12.25 -4.09 -12.90
N GLY A 132 11.18 -3.87 -12.14
CA GLY A 132 10.63 -2.55 -11.85
C GLY A 132 9.93 -1.86 -13.02
N LYS A 133 9.75 -2.55 -14.18
CA LYS A 133 9.22 -1.93 -15.40
C LYS A 133 7.72 -2.00 -15.53
N TYR A 134 7.10 -2.99 -14.90
CA TYR A 134 5.67 -3.22 -15.03
C TYR A 134 5.03 -3.38 -13.65
N SER A 135 3.78 -2.98 -13.57
CA SER A 135 2.87 -3.40 -12.52
C SER A 135 1.89 -4.43 -13.07
N ILE A 136 1.60 -5.43 -12.27
CA ILE A 136 0.43 -6.29 -12.46
C ILE A 136 -0.67 -5.75 -11.60
N SER A 137 -1.86 -5.60 -12.14
CA SER A 137 -2.96 -4.97 -11.46
C SER A 137 -4.28 -5.68 -11.68
N LEU A 138 -5.22 -5.34 -10.82
CA LEU A 138 -6.63 -5.74 -10.88
C LEU A 138 -7.50 -4.49 -11.07
N ASN A 139 -8.73 -4.70 -11.49
CA ASN A 139 -9.72 -3.65 -11.43
C ASN A 139 -10.22 -3.48 -9.99
N TYR A 140 -9.58 -2.61 -9.22
CA TYR A 140 -9.91 -2.37 -7.80
C TYR A 140 -11.33 -1.81 -7.61
N GLU A 141 -11.86 -1.09 -8.57
CA GLU A 141 -13.23 -0.60 -8.55
C GLU A 141 -14.25 -1.75 -8.55
N ARG A 142 -13.89 -2.90 -9.12
CA ARG A 142 -14.72 -4.10 -9.15
C ARG A 142 -14.43 -5.08 -8.00
N CYS A 143 -13.25 -5.01 -7.41
CA CYS A 143 -12.90 -5.84 -6.25
C CYS A 143 -13.85 -5.64 -5.06
N TYR A 144 -14.51 -4.49 -4.99
CA TYR A 144 -15.56 -4.17 -4.02
C TYR A 144 -16.60 -5.28 -3.87
N TRP A 145 -17.00 -5.91 -4.96
CA TRP A 145 -18.06 -6.92 -4.97
C TRP A 145 -17.58 -8.34 -4.72
N CYS A 146 -16.31 -8.58 -4.91
CA CYS A 146 -15.76 -9.93 -4.85
C CYS A 146 -15.22 -10.30 -3.48
N ARG A 147 -14.84 -9.33 -2.68
CA ARG A 147 -14.16 -9.53 -1.39
C ARG A 147 -14.41 -8.39 -0.41
N ALA A 148 -14.43 -8.71 0.89
CA ALA A 148 -14.66 -7.74 1.97
C ALA A 148 -13.49 -6.77 2.23
N TYR A 149 -12.39 -6.85 1.50
CA TYR A 149 -11.20 -5.99 1.66
C TYR A 149 -10.92 -5.14 0.42
N HIS A 150 -11.93 -4.50 -0.06
CA HIS A 150 -11.89 -3.59 -1.19
C HIS A 150 -11.71 -2.14 -0.73
N TYR A 151 -11.26 -1.29 -1.63
CA TYR A 151 -11.23 0.15 -1.42
C TYR A 151 -12.66 0.73 -1.49
N GLN A 152 -12.96 1.72 -0.66
CA GLN A 152 -14.32 2.27 -0.52
C GLN A 152 -14.53 3.57 -1.27
N SER A 153 -13.46 4.30 -1.61
CA SER A 153 -13.50 5.68 -2.07
C SER A 153 -14.05 5.85 -3.50
N VAL A 154 -14.00 4.81 -4.34
CA VAL A 154 -14.50 4.86 -5.73
C VAL A 154 -15.54 3.76 -5.98
N LYS A 155 -16.67 4.15 -6.59
CA LYS A 155 -17.73 3.22 -6.99
C LYS A 155 -17.63 2.89 -8.47
N ASN A 156 -17.54 1.61 -8.80
CA ASN A 156 -17.58 1.18 -10.18
C ASN A 156 -18.98 1.31 -10.78
N PRO A 157 -19.17 2.04 -11.88
CA PRO A 157 -20.47 2.17 -12.54
C PRO A 157 -20.99 0.86 -13.14
N LYS A 158 -20.09 -0.12 -13.38
CA LYS A 158 -20.43 -1.46 -13.91
C LYS A 158 -20.58 -2.52 -12.84
N TYR A 159 -20.82 -2.15 -11.60
CA TYR A 159 -20.87 -3.12 -10.51
C TYR A 159 -21.93 -4.22 -10.69
N ASN A 160 -23.02 -3.94 -11.39
CA ASN A 160 -24.07 -4.90 -11.70
C ASN A 160 -23.79 -5.79 -12.93
N VAL A 161 -22.68 -5.53 -13.64
CA VAL A 161 -22.31 -6.32 -14.82
C VAL A 161 -21.59 -7.57 -14.34
N GLN A 162 -22.18 -8.74 -14.51
CA GLN A 162 -21.64 -10.01 -14.04
C GLN A 162 -20.28 -10.33 -14.68
N VAL A 163 -20.13 -10.10 -15.98
CA VAL A 163 -18.89 -10.22 -16.72
C VAL A 163 -18.71 -8.94 -17.54
N ALA A 164 -17.70 -8.14 -17.22
CA ALA A 164 -17.35 -6.96 -17.99
C ALA A 164 -16.25 -7.30 -18.99
N GLU A 165 -16.44 -6.90 -20.26
CA GLU A 165 -15.48 -7.22 -21.34
C GLU A 165 -14.13 -6.51 -21.15
N ASP A 166 -14.12 -5.40 -20.41
CA ASP A 166 -12.97 -4.56 -20.11
C ASP A 166 -12.38 -4.82 -18.71
N ASP A 167 -12.69 -5.97 -18.12
CA ASP A 167 -12.19 -6.35 -16.80
C ASP A 167 -11.20 -7.52 -16.89
N GLY A 168 -10.29 -7.62 -15.91
CA GLY A 168 -9.33 -8.70 -15.85
C GLY A 168 -8.08 -8.38 -15.05
N ILE A 169 -7.00 -9.07 -15.40
CA ILE A 169 -5.65 -8.79 -14.90
C ILE A 169 -4.92 -7.94 -15.93
N PHE A 170 -4.37 -6.83 -15.48
CA PHE A 170 -3.71 -5.84 -16.32
C PHE A 170 -2.20 -5.83 -16.09
N LYS A 171 -1.46 -5.71 -17.18
CA LYS A 171 -0.02 -5.42 -17.15
C LYS A 171 0.18 -3.96 -17.55
N VAL A 172 0.59 -3.15 -16.60
CA VAL A 172 0.78 -1.69 -16.76
C VAL A 172 2.27 -1.40 -16.93
N ASN A 173 2.63 -0.64 -17.95
CA ASN A 173 4.01 -0.19 -18.12
C ASN A 173 4.27 1.02 -17.21
N LEU A 174 5.20 0.87 -16.26
CA LEU A 174 5.49 1.92 -15.28
C LEU A 174 6.38 3.05 -15.83
N GLU A 175 6.95 2.92 -17.03
CA GLU A 175 7.74 3.98 -17.66
C GLU A 175 6.88 4.88 -18.55
N THR A 176 5.95 4.28 -19.29
CA THR A 176 5.14 5.00 -20.30
C THR A 176 3.72 5.32 -19.86
N ASN A 177 3.25 4.69 -18.78
CA ASN A 177 1.88 4.79 -18.25
C ASN A 177 0.84 4.04 -19.07
#